data_f01f2b58851608e9f6150bd95425e89a
#
_entry.id   f01f2b58851608e9f6150bd95425e89a
#
_cell.length_a   1.000
_cell.length_b   1.000
_cell.length_c   1.000
_cell.angle_alpha   90.00
_cell.angle_beta   90.00
_cell.angle_gamma   90.00
#
_symmetry.space_group_name_H-M   'P 1'
#
loop_
_entity.id
_entity.type
_entity.pdbx_description
1 polymer ?
#
loop_
_entity_poly.entity_id
_entity_poly.type
_entity_poly.pdbx_seq_one_letter_code
_entity_poly.pdbx_strand_id
1 'polypeptide(L)'
;MVQDIPKEVLVVEDDAMIRIVAADALGDRGIMTWEAGDAKEALQVLEQHPRIGLLFTDVNMPGEMNGLGLAHQVSALRPDVELIVTSGAVAVADSDLPDHGTFLPKPYPPERLADIVANKLDAER
;
A
#
# COMPACT_ATOMS: atom_id res chain seq x y z
N MET A 1 -24.74 -0.24 18.46
CA MET A 1 -23.33 -0.66 18.40
C MET A 1 -22.80 -0.57 16.97
N VAL A 2 -21.69 0.11 16.81
CA VAL A 2 -21.06 0.19 15.50
C VAL A 2 -20.25 -1.09 15.27
N GLN A 3 -20.50 -1.77 14.19
CA GLN A 3 -19.73 -2.95 13.84
C GLN A 3 -18.48 -2.50 13.08
N ASP A 4 -17.31 -2.93 13.55
CA ASP A 4 -16.07 -2.64 12.87
C ASP A 4 -16.02 -3.38 11.53
N ILE A 5 -15.92 -2.62 10.46
CA ILE A 5 -15.73 -3.18 9.14
C ILE A 5 -14.22 -3.20 8.89
N PRO A 6 -13.63 -4.38 8.63
CA PRO A 6 -12.20 -4.44 8.37
C PRO A 6 -11.80 -3.57 7.19
N LYS A 7 -10.69 -2.87 7.34
CA LYS A 7 -10.13 -2.08 6.26
C LYS A 7 -9.44 -2.99 5.25
N GLU A 8 -9.45 -2.55 4.01
CA GLU A 8 -8.87 -3.30 2.90
C GLU A 8 -7.55 -2.67 2.48
N VAL A 9 -6.76 -3.41 1.75
CA VAL A 9 -5.42 -2.99 1.32
C VAL A 9 -5.36 -2.94 -0.20
N LEU A 10 -4.70 -1.91 -0.72
CA LEU A 10 -4.38 -1.82 -2.14
C LEU A 10 -2.87 -2.03 -2.32
N VAL A 11 -2.51 -3.05 -3.09
CA VAL A 11 -1.13 -3.38 -3.45
C VAL A 11 -0.86 -2.87 -4.86
N VAL A 12 0.14 -1.99 -5.00
CA VAL A 12 0.50 -1.39 -6.28
C VAL A 12 1.93 -1.78 -6.64
N GLU A 13 2.08 -2.57 -7.68
CA GLU A 13 3.36 -3.11 -8.13
C GLU A 13 3.22 -3.50 -9.60
N ASP A 14 4.12 -3.02 -10.46
CA ASP A 14 4.06 -3.32 -11.88
C ASP A 14 4.52 -4.73 -12.22
N ASP A 15 5.38 -5.34 -11.40
CA ASP A 15 5.78 -6.73 -11.57
C ASP A 15 4.67 -7.64 -11.02
N ALA A 16 4.01 -8.38 -11.92
CA ALA A 16 2.86 -9.20 -11.54
C ALA A 16 3.22 -10.30 -10.53
N MET A 17 4.42 -10.89 -10.63
CA MET A 17 4.83 -11.94 -9.69
C MET A 17 5.04 -11.37 -8.28
N ILE A 18 5.71 -10.24 -8.18
CA ILE A 18 5.93 -9.59 -6.89
C ILE A 18 4.59 -9.16 -6.28
N ARG A 19 3.70 -8.62 -7.11
CA ARG A 19 2.37 -8.19 -6.68
C ARG A 19 1.54 -9.35 -6.13
N ILE A 20 1.54 -10.48 -6.85
CA ILE A 20 0.78 -11.66 -6.46
C ILE A 20 1.31 -12.23 -5.13
N VAL A 21 2.64 -12.31 -4.98
CA VAL A 21 3.24 -12.82 -3.74
C VAL A 21 2.85 -11.94 -2.55
N ALA A 22 2.89 -10.63 -2.72
CA ALA A 22 2.48 -9.70 -1.65
C ALA A 22 1.01 -9.87 -1.31
N ALA A 23 0.15 -9.93 -2.32
CA ALA A 23 -1.29 -10.09 -2.12
C ALA A 23 -1.63 -11.42 -1.44
N ASP A 24 -0.94 -12.50 -1.83
CA ASP A 24 -1.16 -13.82 -1.23
C ASP A 24 -0.78 -13.82 0.26
N ALA A 25 0.33 -13.18 0.62
CA ALA A 25 0.76 -13.10 2.01
C ALA A 25 -0.28 -12.36 2.88
N LEU A 26 -0.88 -11.32 2.35
CA LEU A 26 -1.94 -10.59 3.04
C LEU A 26 -3.22 -11.43 3.12
N GLY A 27 -3.57 -12.09 2.03
CA GLY A 27 -4.73 -12.98 2.00
C GLY A 27 -4.65 -14.13 3.00
N ASP A 28 -3.45 -14.67 3.23
CA ASP A 28 -3.21 -15.71 4.22
C ASP A 28 -3.53 -15.24 5.65
N ARG A 29 -3.50 -13.93 5.88
CA ARG A 29 -3.88 -13.33 7.17
C ARG A 29 -5.35 -12.89 7.20
N GLY A 30 -6.13 -13.23 6.16
CA GLY A 30 -7.53 -12.83 6.07
C GLY A 30 -7.75 -11.36 5.71
N ILE A 31 -6.73 -10.71 5.16
CA ILE A 31 -6.82 -9.30 4.76
C ILE A 31 -7.32 -9.22 3.32
N MET A 32 -8.40 -8.49 3.11
CA MET A 32 -8.94 -8.26 1.76
C MET A 32 -7.99 -7.34 0.99
N THR A 33 -7.57 -7.78 -0.19
CA THR A 33 -6.54 -7.10 -0.96
C THR A 33 -7.01 -6.81 -2.38
N TRP A 34 -6.77 -5.59 -2.84
CA TRP A 34 -6.95 -5.16 -4.21
C TRP A 34 -5.58 -4.95 -4.84
N GLU A 35 -5.49 -5.06 -6.16
CA GLU A 35 -4.22 -4.98 -6.87
C GLU A 35 -4.29 -3.96 -7.99
N ALA A 36 -3.17 -3.28 -8.23
CA ALA A 36 -3.00 -2.38 -9.36
C ALA A 36 -1.57 -2.44 -9.88
N GLY A 37 -1.39 -2.28 -11.17
CA GLY A 37 -0.09 -2.36 -11.82
C GLY A 37 0.62 -1.03 -11.99
N ASP A 38 -0.08 0.09 -11.81
CA ASP A 38 0.51 1.42 -11.90
C ASP A 38 -0.32 2.42 -11.10
N ALA A 39 0.15 3.66 -11.04
CA ALA A 39 -0.50 4.70 -10.25
C ALA A 39 -1.89 5.07 -10.78
N LYS A 40 -2.06 5.08 -12.10
CA LYS A 40 -3.35 5.43 -12.70
C LYS A 40 -4.41 4.41 -12.31
N GLU A 41 -4.09 3.12 -12.45
CA GLU A 41 -5.00 2.05 -12.05
C GLU A 41 -5.27 2.11 -10.55
N ALA A 42 -4.24 2.37 -9.75
CA ALA A 42 -4.38 2.47 -8.30
C ALA A 42 -5.38 3.54 -7.89
N LEU A 43 -5.33 4.71 -8.51
CA LEU A 43 -6.28 5.78 -8.21
C LEU A 43 -7.71 5.39 -8.59
N GLN A 44 -7.90 4.66 -9.69
CA GLN A 44 -9.21 4.16 -10.10
C GLN A 44 -9.76 3.15 -9.09
N VAL A 45 -8.92 2.22 -8.66
CA VAL A 45 -9.31 1.20 -7.67
C VAL A 45 -9.68 1.87 -6.34
N LEU A 46 -8.88 2.82 -5.90
CA LEU A 46 -9.10 3.53 -4.65
C LEU A 46 -10.45 4.28 -4.67
N GLU A 47 -10.78 4.90 -5.78
CA GLU A 47 -12.05 5.62 -5.95
C GLU A 47 -13.26 4.68 -5.84
N GLN A 48 -13.12 3.46 -6.36
CA GLN A 48 -14.20 2.48 -6.39
C GLN A 48 -14.35 1.69 -5.10
N HIS A 49 -13.35 1.74 -4.21
CA HIS A 49 -13.31 0.91 -3.01
C HIS A 49 -13.03 1.74 -1.75
N PRO A 50 -14.06 2.36 -1.20
CA PRO A 50 -13.89 3.27 -0.05
C PRO A 50 -13.42 2.60 1.23
N ARG A 51 -13.46 1.25 1.31
CA ARG A 51 -12.95 0.53 2.47
C ARG A 51 -11.43 0.37 2.47
N ILE A 52 -10.76 0.71 1.38
CA ILE A 52 -9.30 0.67 1.36
C ILE A 52 -8.79 1.67 2.40
N GLY A 53 -8.05 1.15 3.37
CA GLY A 53 -7.48 1.94 4.46
C GLY A 53 -5.97 1.89 4.50
N LEU A 54 -5.34 1.18 3.55
CA LEU A 54 -3.89 1.11 3.47
C LEU A 54 -3.45 0.94 2.01
N LEU A 55 -2.47 1.74 1.61
CA LEU A 55 -1.82 1.65 0.30
C LEU A 55 -0.41 1.12 0.50
N PHE A 56 -0.07 0.03 -0.19
CA PHE A 56 1.29 -0.48 -0.29
C PHE A 56 1.75 -0.32 -1.73
N THR A 57 2.78 0.49 -1.99
CA THR A 57 3.22 0.77 -3.34
C THR A 57 4.73 0.70 -3.51
N ASP A 58 5.16 0.16 -4.66
CA ASP A 58 6.54 0.29 -5.12
C ASP A 58 6.76 1.74 -5.60
N VAL A 59 7.99 2.24 -5.46
CA VAL A 59 8.37 3.54 -5.98
C VAL A 59 8.54 3.50 -7.49
N ASN A 60 9.26 2.48 -8.00
CA ASN A 60 9.59 2.40 -9.42
C ASN A 60 8.46 1.72 -10.19
N MET A 61 7.67 2.51 -10.88
CA MET A 61 6.57 2.03 -11.71
C MET A 61 6.53 2.83 -13.01
N PRO A 62 6.02 2.22 -14.10
CA PRO A 62 5.87 2.93 -15.37
C PRO A 62 4.76 3.99 -15.27
N GLY A 63 4.81 4.93 -16.20
CA GLY A 63 3.80 5.98 -16.31
C GLY A 63 4.32 7.32 -15.79
N GLU A 64 3.42 8.30 -15.75
CA GLU A 64 3.78 9.67 -15.39
C GLU A 64 4.01 9.86 -13.90
N MET A 65 3.48 8.97 -13.08
CA MET A 65 3.54 9.07 -11.63
C MET A 65 4.19 7.82 -11.05
N ASN A 66 5.23 8.00 -10.23
CA ASN A 66 5.84 6.89 -9.50
C ASN A 66 5.11 6.67 -8.17
N GLY A 67 5.57 5.68 -7.39
CA GLY A 67 4.92 5.34 -6.13
C GLY A 67 4.99 6.43 -5.06
N LEU A 68 6.04 7.25 -5.05
CA LEU A 68 6.10 8.38 -4.11
C LEU A 68 5.06 9.43 -4.47
N GLY A 69 4.94 9.75 -5.76
CA GLY A 69 3.90 10.67 -6.23
C GLY A 69 2.51 10.16 -5.91
N LEU A 70 2.29 8.86 -6.11
CA LEU A 70 1.02 8.22 -5.76
C LEU A 70 0.72 8.35 -4.27
N ALA A 71 1.71 8.06 -3.41
CA ALA A 71 1.54 8.14 -1.96
C ALA A 71 1.16 9.55 -1.52
N HIS A 72 1.84 10.57 -2.08
CA HIS A 72 1.52 11.97 -1.77
C HIS A 72 0.11 12.35 -2.23
N GLN A 73 -0.28 11.90 -3.41
CA GLN A 73 -1.62 12.20 -3.91
C GLN A 73 -2.71 11.52 -3.08
N VAL A 74 -2.50 10.26 -2.72
CA VAL A 74 -3.45 9.53 -1.87
C VAL A 74 -3.54 10.18 -0.50
N SER A 75 -2.42 10.61 0.08
CA SER A 75 -2.42 11.29 1.36
C SER A 75 -3.27 12.57 1.34
N ALA A 76 -3.23 13.30 0.23
CA ALA A 76 -4.03 14.52 0.07
C ALA A 76 -5.51 14.21 -0.12
N LEU A 77 -5.84 13.16 -0.90
CA LEU A 77 -7.23 12.79 -1.21
C LEU A 77 -7.90 12.00 -0.08
N ARG A 78 -7.13 11.14 0.56
CA ARG A 78 -7.61 10.21 1.58
C ARG A 78 -6.63 10.18 2.75
N PRO A 79 -6.63 11.22 3.61
CA PRO A 79 -5.67 11.28 4.74
C PRO A 79 -5.84 10.16 5.76
N ASP A 80 -6.96 9.44 5.73
CA ASP A 80 -7.22 8.28 6.57
C ASP A 80 -6.49 7.01 6.11
N VAL A 81 -5.95 6.99 4.87
CA VAL A 81 -5.28 5.81 4.32
C VAL A 81 -3.84 5.76 4.82
N GLU A 82 -3.46 4.63 5.43
CA GLU A 82 -2.09 4.35 5.83
C GLU A 82 -1.23 4.08 4.60
N LEU A 83 0.06 4.43 4.66
CA LEU A 83 0.94 4.35 3.51
C LEU A 83 2.18 3.53 3.83
N ILE A 84 2.49 2.55 2.98
CA ILE A 84 3.75 1.81 3.01
C ILE A 84 4.35 1.91 1.61
N VAL A 85 5.60 2.38 1.53
CA VAL A 85 6.32 2.54 0.27
C VAL A 85 7.51 1.61 0.27
N THR A 86 7.75 0.91 -0.82
CA THR A 86 8.87 -0.03 -0.95
C THR A 86 9.71 0.32 -2.18
N SER A 87 11.02 0.10 -2.07
CA SER A 87 11.96 0.28 -3.18
C SER A 87 13.23 -0.51 -2.93
N GLY A 88 13.80 -1.08 -3.99
CA GLY A 88 15.10 -1.73 -3.94
C GLY A 88 16.19 -0.93 -4.62
N ALA A 89 15.82 -0.04 -5.53
CA ALA A 89 16.77 0.70 -6.36
C ALA A 89 17.11 2.08 -5.79
N VAL A 90 16.21 2.65 -4.99
CA VAL A 90 16.34 4.01 -4.48
C VAL A 90 16.15 4.00 -2.97
N ALA A 91 17.05 4.67 -2.25
CA ALA A 91 16.85 4.91 -0.83
C ALA A 91 15.80 6.00 -0.66
N VAL A 92 14.83 5.74 0.20
CA VAL A 92 13.74 6.69 0.48
C VAL A 92 13.91 7.18 1.91
N ALA A 93 14.08 8.49 2.06
CA ALA A 93 14.18 9.10 3.38
C ALA A 93 12.79 9.35 3.96
N ASP A 94 12.67 9.39 5.28
CA ASP A 94 11.39 9.68 5.93
C ASP A 94 10.79 11.00 5.44
N SER A 95 11.67 11.98 5.13
CA SER A 95 11.21 13.28 4.63
C SER A 95 10.61 13.21 3.22
N ASP A 96 10.85 12.13 2.48
CA ASP A 96 10.26 11.93 1.15
C ASP A 96 8.84 11.39 1.21
N LEU A 97 8.43 10.90 2.37
CA LEU A 97 7.13 10.28 2.56
C LEU A 97 6.11 11.28 3.11
N PRO A 98 4.82 11.12 2.78
CA PRO A 98 3.79 11.84 3.51
C PRO A 98 3.82 11.49 5.00
N ASP A 99 3.22 12.33 5.82
CA ASP A 99 3.09 12.05 7.25
C ASP A 99 2.44 10.68 7.46
N HIS A 100 2.98 9.93 8.43
CA HIS A 100 2.54 8.56 8.77
C HIS A 100 2.88 7.51 7.71
N GLY A 101 3.68 7.85 6.70
CA GLY A 101 4.18 6.88 5.75
C GLY A 101 5.30 6.03 6.34
N THR A 102 5.40 4.79 5.89
CA THR A 102 6.44 3.85 6.31
C THR A 102 7.19 3.36 5.09
N PHE A 103 8.52 3.31 5.19
CA PHE A 103 9.35 2.75 4.13
C PHE A 103 9.75 1.32 4.49
N LEU A 104 9.52 0.39 3.57
CA LEU A 104 9.92 -1.01 3.69
C LEU A 104 10.91 -1.31 2.56
N PRO A 105 12.22 -1.45 2.84
CA PRO A 105 13.19 -1.71 1.78
C PRO A 105 13.06 -3.10 1.18
N LYS A 106 13.34 -3.23 -0.10
CA LYS A 106 13.45 -4.53 -0.78
C LYS A 106 14.88 -5.07 -0.62
N PRO A 107 15.08 -6.38 -0.57
CA PRO A 107 14.04 -7.40 -0.50
C PRO A 107 13.46 -7.50 0.91
N TYR A 108 12.19 -7.84 0.99
CA TYR A 108 11.53 -8.08 2.28
C TYR A 108 10.86 -9.46 2.23
N PRO A 109 10.84 -10.19 3.37
CA PRO A 109 10.04 -11.42 3.44
C PRO A 109 8.55 -11.05 3.38
N PRO A 110 7.72 -11.80 2.64
CA PRO A 110 6.29 -11.48 2.57
C PRO A 110 5.59 -11.44 3.94
N GLU A 111 6.04 -12.28 4.87
CA GLU A 111 5.50 -12.30 6.23
C GLU A 111 5.75 -10.99 6.97
N ARG A 112 6.89 -10.34 6.70
CA ARG A 112 7.18 -9.04 7.32
C ARG A 112 6.21 -7.97 6.83
N LEU A 113 5.91 -7.96 5.53
CA LEU A 113 4.89 -7.06 5.00
C LEU A 113 3.55 -7.31 5.68
N ALA A 114 3.15 -8.57 5.78
CA ALA A 114 1.88 -8.93 6.41
C ALA A 114 1.82 -8.50 7.88
N ASP A 115 2.93 -8.64 8.62
CA ASP A 115 3.02 -8.19 10.01
C ASP A 115 2.85 -6.67 10.12
N ILE A 116 3.54 -5.93 9.26
CA ILE A 116 3.46 -4.45 9.28
C ILE A 116 2.05 -3.99 8.94
N VAL A 117 1.44 -4.59 7.92
CA VAL A 117 0.09 -4.24 7.49
C VAL A 117 -0.91 -4.55 8.62
N ALA A 118 -0.83 -5.74 9.21
CA ALA A 118 -1.74 -6.11 10.29
C ALA A 118 -1.63 -5.15 11.47
N ASN A 119 -0.41 -4.79 11.84
CA ASN A 119 -0.19 -3.85 12.94
C ASN A 119 -0.77 -2.46 12.65
N LYS A 120 -0.59 -1.98 11.42
CA LYS A 120 -1.13 -0.66 11.04
C LYS A 120 -2.64 -0.66 11.02
N LEU A 121 -3.26 -1.71 10.51
CA LEU A 121 -4.72 -1.80 10.46
C LEU A 121 -5.31 -1.94 11.87
N ASP A 122 -4.66 -2.68 12.75
CA ASP A 122 -5.10 -2.85 14.12
C ASP A 122 -4.97 -1.54 14.93
N ALA A 123 -3.94 -0.75 14.67
CA ALA A 123 -3.71 0.50 15.38
C ALA A 123 -4.80 1.54 15.13
N GLU A 124 -5.58 1.38 14.06
CA GLU A 124 -6.66 2.31 13.70
C GLU A 124 -8.00 1.97 14.33
N ARG A 125 -8.08 0.88 15.05
CA ARG A 125 -9.33 0.46 15.70
C ARG A 125 -9.57 1.19 17.02
#